data_e9d7c87bf1ff94716e7a252096a773c5
#
_entry.id   e9d7c87bf1ff94716e7a252096a773c5
#
_cell.length_a   1.000
_cell.length_b   1.000
_cell.length_c   1.000
_cell.angle_alpha   90.00
_cell.angle_beta   90.00
_cell.angle_gamma   90.00
#
_symmetry.space_group_name_H-M   'P 1'
#
loop_
_entity.id
_entity.type
_entity.pdbx_description
1 polymer ?
#
loop_
_entity_poly.entity_id
_entity_poly.type
_entity_poly.pdbx_seq_one_letter_code
_entity_poly.pdbx_strand_id
1 'polypeptide(L)' 'MSVMSNLSLEIEDMLEQDFSPATIALILEIPVSWVYEVVDNIDEFAV' A
#
# COMPACT_ATOMS: atom_id res chain seq x y z
N MET A 1 -2.91 7.39 18.71
CA MET A 1 -3.05 7.19 18.08
C MET A 1 -3.13 7.78 16.97
N SER A 2 -2.72 7.62 16.27
CA SER A 2 -2.67 8.26 15.32
C SER A 2 -3.59 8.12 14.46
N VAL A 3 -4.20 8.65 14.33
CA VAL A 3 -5.12 8.56 13.67
C VAL A 3 -5.02 8.82 12.36
N MET A 4 -4.16 9.34 11.87
CA MET A 4 -4.07 9.65 10.67
C MET A 4 -3.54 8.72 9.94
N SER A 5 -3.99 7.66 9.76
CA SER A 5 -3.42 6.77 9.09
C SER A 5 -3.22 7.17 7.71
N ASN A 6 -2.10 7.07 7.24
CA ASN A 6 -1.83 7.34 5.89
C ASN A 6 -1.90 6.01 5.19
N LEU A 7 -2.86 5.86 4.36
CA LEU A 7 -3.06 4.60 3.67
C LEU A 7 -1.85 4.23 2.82
N SER A 8 -1.23 5.20 2.20
CA SER A 8 -0.05 4.91 1.40
C SER A 8 1.06 4.32 2.25
N LEU A 9 1.26 4.85 3.43
CA LEU A 9 2.30 4.32 4.29
C LEU A 9 2.00 2.92 4.75
N GLU A 10 0.75 2.63 5.02
CA GLU A 10 0.39 1.29 5.43
C GLU A 10 0.64 0.30 4.32
N ILE A 11 0.31 0.66 3.10
CA ILE A 11 0.53 -0.20 1.97
C ILE A 11 2.03 -0.42 1.78
N GLU A 12 2.81 0.65 1.87
CA GLU A 12 4.25 0.52 1.71
C GLU A 12 4.85 -0.38 2.77
N ASP A 13 4.37 -0.25 3.99
CA ASP A 13 4.88 -1.05 5.07
C ASP A 13 4.61 -2.53 4.81
N MET A 14 3.42 -2.83 4.35
CA MET A 14 3.07 -4.21 4.08
C MET A 14 3.85 -4.77 2.90
N LEU A 15 4.11 -3.93 1.89
CA LEU A 15 4.91 -4.38 0.78
C LEU A 15 6.31 -4.75 1.22
N GLU A 16 6.85 -4.00 2.18
CA GLU A 16 8.15 -4.33 2.70
C GLU A 16 8.16 -5.65 3.43
N GLN A 17 7.02 -6.05 3.96
CA GLN A 17 6.92 -7.31 4.65
C GLN A 17 6.58 -8.44 3.70
N ASP A 18 6.65 -8.19 2.38
CA ASP A 18 6.44 -9.21 1.39
C ASP A 18 4.98 -9.63 1.22
N PHE A 19 4.06 -8.80 1.63
CA PHE A 19 2.66 -9.07 1.33
C PHE A 19 2.40 -8.74 -0.13
N SER A 20 1.62 -9.56 -0.78
CA SER A 20 1.27 -9.27 -2.16
C SER A 20 0.20 -8.18 -2.21
N PRO A 21 0.10 -7.46 -3.32
CA PRO A 21 -0.93 -6.40 -3.41
C PRO A 21 -2.34 -6.91 -3.19
N ALA A 22 -2.66 -8.09 -3.67
CA ALA A 22 -3.99 -8.64 -3.48
C ALA A 22 -4.25 -8.89 -2.00
N THR A 23 -3.26 -9.40 -1.29
CA THR A 23 -3.40 -9.66 0.14
C THR A 23 -3.56 -8.34 0.90
N ILE A 24 -2.78 -7.33 0.53
CA ILE A 24 -2.89 -6.03 1.19
C ILE A 24 -4.29 -5.47 1.01
N ALA A 25 -4.83 -5.56 -0.20
CA ALA A 25 -6.15 -5.04 -0.46
C ALA A 25 -7.19 -5.77 0.38
N LEU A 26 -7.02 -7.06 0.57
CA LEU A 26 -7.96 -7.81 1.39
C LEU A 26 -7.87 -7.39 2.85
N ILE A 27 -6.68 -7.24 3.35
CA ILE A 27 -6.50 -6.89 4.76
C ILE A 27 -7.04 -5.51 5.04
N LEU A 28 -6.79 -4.57 4.16
CA LEU A 28 -7.22 -3.20 4.37
C LEU A 28 -8.63 -2.95 3.87
N GLU A 29 -9.22 -3.95 3.19
CA GLU A 29 -10.59 -3.83 2.69
C GLU A 29 -10.70 -2.67 1.71
N ILE A 30 -9.77 -2.59 0.80
CA ILE A 30 -9.78 -1.57 -0.23
C ILE A 30 -9.65 -2.25 -1.58
N PRO A 31 -9.97 -1.55 -2.66
CA PRO A 31 -9.79 -2.13 -3.99
C PRO A 31 -8.32 -2.35 -4.28
N VAL A 32 -8.01 -3.42 -4.96
CA VAL A 32 -6.62 -3.72 -5.26
C VAL A 32 -6.01 -2.66 -6.17
N SER A 33 -6.83 -1.98 -6.96
CA SER A 33 -6.30 -0.94 -7.82
C SER A 33 -5.67 0.19 -7.01
N TRP A 34 -6.16 0.44 -5.81
CA TRP A 34 -5.55 1.45 -4.96
C TRP A 34 -4.13 1.03 -4.57
N VAL A 35 -3.94 -0.26 -4.31
CA VAL A 35 -2.63 -0.74 -3.97
C VAL A 35 -1.68 -0.58 -5.15
N TYR A 36 -2.17 -0.89 -6.34
CA TYR A 36 -1.33 -0.74 -7.52
C TYR A 36 -0.96 0.71 -7.77
N GLU A 37 -1.86 1.63 -7.45
CA GLU A 37 -1.54 3.03 -7.61
C GLU A 37 -0.40 3.44 -6.69
N VAL A 38 -0.40 2.94 -5.48
CA VAL A 38 0.68 3.26 -4.55
C VAL A 38 1.99 2.67 -5.04
N VAL A 39 1.95 1.44 -5.54
CA VAL A 39 3.15 0.80 -6.05
C VAL A 39 3.71 1.60 -7.22
N ASP A 40 2.83 2.09 -8.09
CA ASP A 40 3.26 2.86 -9.21
C ASP A 40 3.93 4.16 -8.78
N ASN A 41 3.38 4.79 -7.78
CA ASN A 41 3.95 6.03 -7.29
C ASN A 41 5.30 5.80 -6.65
N ILE A 42 5.46 4.70 -5.95
CA ILE A 42 6.74 4.38 -5.36
C ILE A 42 7.77 4.23 -6.46
N ASP A 43 7.38 3.58 -7.55
CA ASP A 43 8.30 3.38 -8.61
C ASP A 43 8.73 4.71 -9.18
N GLU A 44 7.82 5.64 -9.32
CA GLU A 44 8.18 6.93 -9.82
C GLU A 44 9.17 7.60 -8.94
N PHE A 45 8.99 7.46 -7.64
CA PHE A 45 9.89 8.12 -6.74
C PHE A 45 11.22 7.49 -6.78
N ALA A 46 11.37 6.25 -7.08
CA ALA A 46 12.62 5.57 -7.04
C ALA A 46 13.54 6.01 -8.15
N VAL A 47 13.05 6.67 -9.12
CA VAL A 47 13.90 7.15 -10.17
C VAL A 47 14.66 8.42 -9.77
#